data_6697c3ee088ae6eaf0700257ae2413cf
#
_entry.id   6697c3ee088ae6eaf0700257ae2413cf
#
_cell.length_a   1.000
_cell.length_b   1.000
_cell.length_c   1.000
_cell.angle_alpha   90.00
_cell.angle_beta   90.00
_cell.angle_gamma   90.00
#
_symmetry.space_group_name_H-M   'P 1'
#
loop_
_entity.id
_entity.type
_entity.pdbx_description
1 polymer ?
#
loop_
_entity_poly.entity_id
_entity_poly.type
_entity_poly.pdbx_seq_one_letter_code
_entity_poly.pdbx_strand_id
1 'polypeptide(L)'
;MVKEKLYRSTDGNYLYLFNWIGGGFNDVWAPNKKEAYKLIIQERLESEKKYPDNVKLRPDYKSLRRCTYSQYQEQNKLGWMMTM
;
A
#
# COMPACT_ATOMS: atom_id res chain seq x y z
N MET A 1 19.12 18.51 -8.70
CA MET A 1 17.75 18.02 -8.39
C MET A 1 17.76 17.33 -7.02
N VAL A 2 16.88 17.75 -6.14
CA VAL A 2 16.80 17.15 -4.81
C VAL A 2 15.93 15.91 -4.88
N LYS A 3 16.47 14.77 -4.48
CA LYS A 3 15.75 13.52 -4.45
C LYS A 3 14.88 13.47 -3.20
N GLU A 4 13.59 13.23 -3.36
CA GLU A 4 12.69 13.20 -2.23
C GLU A 4 12.96 12.00 -1.33
N LYS A 5 12.94 12.24 -0.01
CA LYS A 5 13.21 11.20 0.97
C LYS A 5 12.04 10.25 1.09
N LEU A 6 12.32 8.95 1.07
CA LEU A 6 11.32 7.93 1.31
C LEU A 6 11.00 7.83 2.79
N TYR A 7 9.73 7.59 3.10
CA TYR A 7 9.31 7.42 4.48
C TYR A 7 9.73 6.04 5.00
N ARG A 8 10.41 6.04 6.15
CA ARG A 8 10.89 4.81 6.78
C ARG A 8 10.60 4.87 8.27
N SER A 9 10.07 3.78 8.80
CA SER A 9 9.79 3.67 10.23
C SER A 9 11.07 3.45 11.03
N THR A 10 10.98 3.62 12.35
CA THR A 10 12.13 3.44 13.24
C THR A 10 12.60 1.99 13.30
N ASP A 11 11.76 1.03 13.00
CA ASP A 11 12.11 -0.40 12.97
C ASP A 11 12.64 -0.85 11.59
N GLY A 12 12.86 0.09 10.68
CA GLY A 12 13.48 -0.19 9.40
C GLY A 12 12.54 -0.58 8.28
N ASN A 13 11.24 -0.48 8.48
CA ASN A 13 10.27 -0.77 7.43
C ASN A 13 9.96 0.49 6.62
N TYR A 14 9.78 0.30 5.32
CA TYR A 14 9.29 1.35 4.44
C TYR A 14 7.79 1.24 4.30
N LEU A 15 7.15 2.38 4.09
CA LEU A 15 5.73 2.41 3.79
C LEU A 15 5.55 2.24 2.28
N TYR A 16 4.76 1.24 1.88
CA TYR A 16 4.39 1.00 0.49
C TYR A 16 2.91 1.24 0.30
N LEU A 17 2.57 1.79 -0.85
CA LEU A 17 1.17 2.03 -1.23
C LEU A 17 0.83 1.14 -2.42
N PHE A 18 -0.40 0.67 -2.48
CA PHE A 18 -0.92 -0.06 -3.63
C PHE A 18 -2.38 0.28 -3.83
N ASN A 19 -2.83 0.20 -5.07
CA ASN A 19 -4.22 0.47 -5.41
C ASN A 19 -5.00 -0.83 -5.53
N TRP A 20 -6.31 -0.74 -5.32
CA TRP A 20 -7.25 -1.81 -5.63
C TRP A 20 -7.73 -1.65 -7.07
N ILE A 21 -8.02 -2.77 -7.75
CA ILE A 21 -8.48 -2.73 -9.14
C ILE A 21 -9.76 -1.90 -9.28
N GLY A 22 -10.66 -2.00 -8.33
CA GLY A 22 -11.91 -1.25 -8.33
C GLY A 22 -11.82 0.19 -7.88
N GLY A 23 -10.61 0.65 -7.50
CA GLY A 23 -10.39 2.01 -7.01
C GLY A 23 -10.04 2.03 -5.53
N GLY A 24 -9.45 3.15 -5.10
CA GLY A 24 -8.94 3.29 -3.74
C GLY A 24 -7.55 2.71 -3.58
N PHE A 25 -6.94 2.96 -2.43
CA PHE A 25 -5.61 2.46 -2.15
C PHE A 25 -5.49 2.03 -0.70
N ASN A 26 -4.43 1.25 -0.44
CA ASN A 26 -4.10 0.81 0.90
C ASN A 26 -2.58 0.84 1.09
N ASP A 27 -2.13 0.61 2.31
CA ASP A 27 -0.72 0.64 2.63
C ASP A 27 -0.26 -0.66 3.28
N VAL A 28 1.03 -0.94 3.12
CA VAL A 28 1.70 -2.03 3.83
C VAL A 28 3.08 -1.56 4.25
N TRP A 29 3.52 -2.05 5.42
CA TRP A 29 4.85 -1.77 5.94
C TRP A 29 5.73 -3.00 5.72
N ALA A 30 6.87 -2.81 5.07
CA ALA A 30 7.78 -3.91 4.76
C ALA A 30 9.22 -3.40 4.62
N PRO A 31 10.22 -4.25 4.88
CA PRO A 31 11.62 -3.83 4.77
C PRO A 31 12.07 -3.65 3.32
N ASN A 32 11.39 -4.29 2.38
CA ASN A 32 11.70 -4.17 0.96
C ASN A 32 10.47 -4.51 0.12
N LYS A 33 10.59 -4.27 -1.19
CA LYS A 33 9.49 -4.46 -2.13
C LYS A 33 9.04 -5.92 -2.23
N LYS A 34 9.98 -6.85 -2.14
CA LYS A 34 9.67 -8.29 -2.19
C LYS A 34 8.74 -8.70 -1.04
N GLU A 35 9.05 -8.23 0.16
CA GLU A 35 8.23 -8.51 1.34
C GLU A 35 6.87 -7.80 1.25
N ALA A 36 6.85 -6.59 0.67
CA ALA A 36 5.59 -5.88 0.43
C ALA A 36 4.68 -6.68 -0.49
N TYR A 37 5.22 -7.27 -1.56
CA TYR A 37 4.43 -8.12 -2.46
C TYR A 37 3.84 -9.33 -1.73
N LYS A 38 4.59 -9.95 -0.83
CA LYS A 38 4.08 -11.07 -0.05
C LYS A 38 2.86 -10.66 0.78
N LEU A 39 2.90 -9.48 1.38
CA LEU A 39 1.78 -8.97 2.16
C LEU A 39 0.57 -8.69 1.29
N ILE A 40 0.78 -8.14 0.09
CA ILE A 40 -0.30 -7.89 -0.85
C ILE A 40 -0.94 -9.21 -1.31
N ILE A 41 -0.14 -10.24 -1.54
CA ILE A 41 -0.65 -11.55 -1.92
C ILE A 41 -1.54 -12.11 -0.82
N GLN A 42 -1.18 -11.94 0.45
CA GLN A 42 -2.03 -12.33 1.56
C GLN A 42 -3.36 -11.60 1.56
N GLU A 43 -3.33 -10.28 1.30
CA GLU A 43 -4.54 -9.47 1.17
C GLU A 43 -5.43 -9.99 0.04
N ARG A 44 -4.82 -10.35 -1.08
CA ARG A 44 -5.55 -10.92 -2.21
C ARG A 44 -6.24 -12.23 -1.83
N LEU A 45 -5.52 -13.13 -1.16
CA LEU A 45 -6.08 -14.42 -0.77
C LEU A 45 -7.25 -14.25 0.19
N GLU A 46 -7.15 -13.31 1.13
CA GLU A 46 -8.25 -13.01 2.04
C GLU A 46 -9.45 -12.44 1.31
N SER A 47 -9.22 -11.53 0.36
CA SER A 47 -10.30 -10.96 -0.46
C SER A 47 -10.97 -12.01 -1.33
N GLU A 48 -10.20 -12.93 -1.91
CA GLU A 48 -10.75 -14.02 -2.70
C GLU A 48 -11.61 -14.95 -1.86
N LYS A 49 -11.22 -15.18 -0.63
CA LYS A 49 -11.96 -16.03 0.29
C LYS A 49 -13.29 -15.39 0.68
N LYS A 50 -13.30 -14.08 0.94
CA LYS A 50 -14.51 -13.35 1.33
C LYS A 50 -15.43 -13.03 0.15
N TYR A 51 -14.82 -12.68 -0.97
CA TYR A 51 -15.55 -12.17 -2.15
C TYR A 51 -15.01 -12.82 -3.42
N PRO A 52 -15.28 -14.12 -3.61
CA PRO A 52 -14.63 -14.89 -4.70
C PRO A 52 -14.95 -14.37 -6.10
N ASP A 53 -16.09 -13.74 -6.30
CA ASP A 53 -16.53 -13.27 -7.62
C ASP A 53 -16.29 -11.78 -7.85
N ASN A 54 -15.68 -11.08 -6.88
CA ASN A 54 -15.51 -9.63 -7.00
C ASN A 54 -14.04 -9.28 -7.30
N VAL A 55 -13.73 -9.16 -8.59
CA VAL A 55 -12.40 -8.81 -9.08
C VAL A 55 -11.97 -7.41 -8.63
N LYS A 56 -12.92 -6.51 -8.39
CA LYS A 56 -12.62 -5.14 -7.95
C LYS A 56 -11.93 -5.09 -6.59
N LEU A 57 -12.08 -6.13 -5.79
CA LEU A 57 -11.45 -6.23 -4.47
C LEU A 57 -10.11 -6.96 -4.53
N ARG A 58 -9.43 -6.90 -5.67
CA ARG A 58 -8.08 -7.44 -5.85
C ARG A 58 -7.07 -6.31 -5.89
N PRO A 59 -5.87 -6.51 -5.31
CA PRO A 59 -4.81 -5.51 -5.44
C PRO A 59 -4.30 -5.41 -6.86
N ASP A 60 -3.96 -4.20 -7.28
CA ASP A 60 -3.25 -3.96 -8.52
C ASP A 60 -1.75 -4.00 -8.23
N TYR A 61 -1.10 -5.11 -8.54
CA TYR A 61 0.32 -5.31 -8.22
C TYR A 61 1.24 -4.30 -8.88
N LYS A 62 0.88 -3.81 -10.07
CA LYS A 62 1.67 -2.82 -10.79
C LYS A 62 1.68 -1.46 -10.10
N SER A 63 0.70 -1.22 -9.25
CA SER A 63 0.59 0.05 -8.55
C SER A 63 1.45 0.13 -7.28
N LEU A 64 2.11 -0.96 -6.88
CA LEU A 64 2.93 -0.98 -5.67
C LEU A 64 4.08 0.00 -5.79
N ARG A 65 4.18 0.92 -4.84
CA ARG A 65 5.20 1.96 -4.84
C ARG A 65 5.54 2.36 -3.42
N ARG A 66 6.77 2.84 -3.24
CA ARG A 66 7.18 3.39 -1.96
C ARG A 66 6.55 4.74 -1.74
N CYS A 67 6.13 4.99 -0.50
CA CYS A 67 5.59 6.27 -0.10
C CYS A 67 6.74 7.22 0.26
N THR A 68 6.73 8.44 -0.30
CA THR A 68 7.69 9.46 0.10
C THR A 68 7.21 10.13 1.39
N TYR A 69 8.12 10.87 2.03
CA TYR A 69 7.78 11.58 3.26
C TYR A 69 6.66 12.61 3.02
N SER A 70 6.71 13.32 1.91
CA SER A 70 5.66 14.27 1.53
C SER A 70 4.31 13.59 1.36
N GLN A 71 4.30 12.46 0.66
CA GLN A 71 3.07 11.70 0.45
C GLN A 71 2.47 11.22 1.78
N TYR A 72 3.32 10.75 2.67
CA TYR A 72 2.89 10.33 4.00
C TYR A 72 2.25 11.48 4.77
N GLN A 73 2.89 12.64 4.78
CA GLN A 73 2.35 13.82 5.47
C GLN A 73 1.04 14.27 4.86
N GLU A 74 0.92 14.24 3.55
CA GLU A 74 -0.30 14.61 2.85
C GLU A 74 -1.44 13.66 3.20
N GLN A 75 -1.17 12.37 3.22
CA GLN A 75 -2.16 11.37 3.61
C GLN A 75 -2.62 11.57 5.05
N ASN A 76 -1.72 11.90 5.95
CA ASN A 76 -2.08 12.21 7.33
C ASN A 76 -3.02 13.41 7.43
N LYS A 77 -2.80 14.45 6.61
CA LYS A 77 -3.68 15.61 6.58
C LYS A 77 -5.08 15.26 6.10
N LEU A 78 -5.17 14.37 5.12
CA LEU A 78 -6.45 13.93 4.57
C LEU A 78 -7.14 12.91 5.47
N GLY A 79 -6.42 12.36 6.43
CA GLY A 79 -6.93 11.36 7.36
C GLY A 79 -6.92 9.96 6.77
N TRP A 80 -6.06 9.10 7.29
CA TRP A 80 -5.98 7.71 6.85
C TRP A 80 -7.28 6.94 6.99
N MET A 81 -8.12 7.39 7.90
CA MET A 81 -9.42 6.75 8.14
C MET A 81 -10.34 6.79 6.92
N MET A 82 -10.12 7.75 6.03
CA MET A 82 -10.93 7.88 4.82
C MET A 82 -10.63 6.78 3.80
N THR A 83 -9.55 6.07 3.97
CA THR A 83 -9.13 5.01 3.04
C THR A 83 -9.56 3.62 3.47
N MET A 84 -10.16 3.54 4.63
CA MET A 84 -10.62 2.24 5.15
C MET A 84 -12.05 1.93 4.79
#